data_15e44c3300dee437e164fb6b71df301a
#
_entry.id   15e44c3300dee437e164fb6b71df301a
#
_cell.length_a   1.000
_cell.length_b   1.000
_cell.length_c   1.000
_cell.angle_alpha   90.00
_cell.angle_beta   90.00
_cell.angle_gamma   90.00
#
_symmetry.space_group_name_H-M   'P 1'
#
loop_
_entity.id
_entity.type
_entity.pdbx_description
1 polymer ?
#
loop_
_entity_poly.entity_id
_entity_poly.type
_entity_poly.pdbx_seq_one_letter_code
_entity_poly.pdbx_strand_id
1 'polypeptide(L)' 'MAVADKVKSIIVEQLGVDEEEVTPDASVVDDLGADSLDTVELVMALEEAFDIEIPDEDAEKMTTVADAIKYLESHVTKNA' A
#
# COMPACT_ATOMS: atom_id res chain seq x y z
N MET A 1 3.51 -15.32 5.38
CA MET A 1 2.46 -14.29 5.52
C MET A 1 2.10 -13.74 4.15
N ALA A 2 0.82 -13.53 3.91
CA ALA A 2 0.38 -13.05 2.60
C ALA A 2 0.74 -11.58 2.41
N VAL A 3 1.02 -11.22 1.16
CA VAL A 3 1.31 -9.82 0.81
C VAL A 3 0.17 -8.91 1.21
N ALA A 4 -1.08 -9.35 0.98
CA ALA A 4 -2.25 -8.54 1.31
C ALA A 4 -2.29 -8.18 2.80
N ASP A 5 -1.99 -9.14 3.65
CA ASP A 5 -2.02 -8.90 5.10
C ASP A 5 -0.96 -7.88 5.49
N LYS A 6 0.22 -7.99 4.90
CA LYS A 6 1.30 -7.07 5.23
C LYS A 6 0.99 -5.66 4.74
N VAL A 7 0.43 -5.55 3.55
CA VAL A 7 0.02 -4.25 3.01
C VAL A 7 -1.01 -3.60 3.92
N LYS A 8 -2.01 -4.35 4.35
CA LYS A 8 -3.04 -3.81 5.25
C LYS A 8 -2.44 -3.30 6.55
N SER A 9 -1.53 -4.08 7.13
CA SER A 9 -0.89 -3.68 8.38
C SER A 9 -0.13 -2.37 8.23
N ILE A 10 0.59 -2.25 7.13
CA ILE A 10 1.37 -1.04 6.88
C ILE A 10 0.45 0.16 6.70
N ILE A 11 -0.64 -0.01 5.97
CA ILE A 11 -1.59 1.08 5.76
C ILE A 11 -2.20 1.51 7.09
N VAL A 12 -2.59 0.56 7.92
CA VAL A 12 -3.15 0.86 9.24
C VAL A 12 -2.16 1.69 10.06
N GLU A 13 -0.91 1.31 10.07
CA GLU A 13 0.11 2.03 10.84
C GLU A 13 0.38 3.42 10.28
N GLN A 14 0.50 3.52 8.98
CA GLN A 14 0.90 4.80 8.37
C GLN A 14 -0.22 5.82 8.39
N LEU A 15 -1.44 5.38 8.18
CA LEU A 15 -2.57 6.30 8.10
C LEU A 15 -3.37 6.40 9.39
N GLY A 16 -3.12 5.52 10.35
CA GLY A 16 -3.84 5.55 11.61
C GLY A 16 -5.31 5.20 11.48
N VAL A 17 -5.64 4.33 10.54
CA VAL A 17 -7.03 3.91 10.32
C VAL A 17 -7.26 2.51 10.88
N ASP A 18 -8.52 2.13 11.03
CA ASP A 18 -8.86 0.80 11.50
C ASP A 18 -8.68 -0.22 10.39
N GLU A 19 -8.31 -1.44 10.77
CA GLU A 19 -8.13 -2.52 9.82
C GLU A 19 -9.39 -2.76 9.00
N GLU A 20 -10.55 -2.57 9.62
CA GLU A 20 -11.84 -2.77 8.93
C GLU A 20 -12.05 -1.78 7.80
N GLU A 21 -11.42 -0.62 7.87
CA GLU A 21 -11.56 0.38 6.83
C GLU A 21 -10.70 0.06 5.62
N VAL A 22 -9.71 -0.79 5.79
CA VAL A 22 -8.76 -1.12 4.72
C VAL A 22 -9.31 -2.29 3.91
N THR A 23 -10.27 -1.98 3.05
CA THR A 23 -10.87 -2.97 2.16
C THR A 23 -10.24 -2.86 0.78
N PRO A 24 -10.34 -3.91 -0.06
CA PRO A 24 -9.73 -3.86 -1.40
C PRO A 24 -10.21 -2.69 -2.24
N ASP A 25 -11.46 -2.31 -2.08
CA ASP A 25 -12.03 -1.22 -2.89
C ASP A 25 -11.76 0.16 -2.32
N ALA A 26 -11.20 0.24 -1.11
CA ALA A 26 -10.97 1.52 -0.47
C ALA A 26 -9.92 2.32 -1.23
N SER A 27 -10.23 3.58 -1.49
CA SER A 27 -9.26 4.51 -2.05
C SER A 27 -8.40 5.05 -0.93
N VAL A 28 -7.09 5.00 -1.10
CA VAL A 28 -6.17 5.47 -0.07
C VAL A 28 -6.41 6.95 0.24
N VAL A 29 -6.63 7.74 -0.79
CA VAL A 29 -6.86 9.17 -0.61
C VAL A 29 -8.30 9.48 -0.21
N ASP A 30 -9.26 8.95 -0.97
CA ASP A 30 -10.66 9.34 -0.79
C ASP A 30 -11.31 8.67 0.41
N ASP A 31 -11.03 7.40 0.63
CA ASP A 31 -11.70 6.66 1.69
C ASP A 31 -10.91 6.63 2.98
N LEU A 32 -9.58 6.56 2.87
CA LEU A 32 -8.72 6.48 4.05
C LEU A 32 -8.15 7.83 4.46
N GLY A 33 -8.37 8.85 3.65
CA GLY A 33 -8.03 10.21 4.02
C GLY A 33 -6.56 10.58 3.94
N ALA A 34 -5.78 9.85 3.15
CA ALA A 34 -4.36 10.15 3.01
C ALA A 34 -4.17 11.40 2.16
N ASP A 35 -3.32 12.31 2.61
CA ASP A 35 -2.94 13.44 1.77
C ASP A 35 -1.67 13.07 1.00
N SER A 36 -1.09 14.02 0.27
CA SER A 36 0.06 13.70 -0.57
C SER A 36 1.27 13.28 0.25
N LEU A 37 1.46 13.86 1.42
CA LEU A 37 2.57 13.47 2.28
C LEU A 37 2.35 12.06 2.83
N ASP A 38 1.13 11.76 3.25
CA ASP A 38 0.80 10.42 3.74
C ASP A 38 1.03 9.37 2.67
N THR A 39 0.66 9.70 1.42
CA THR A 39 0.84 8.78 0.31
C THR A 39 2.32 8.48 0.08
N VAL A 40 3.15 9.52 0.11
CA VAL A 40 4.59 9.35 -0.08
C VAL A 40 5.17 8.48 1.03
N GLU A 41 4.78 8.75 2.26
CA GLU A 41 5.28 7.97 3.39
C GLU A 41 4.83 6.52 3.32
N LEU A 42 3.59 6.31 2.88
CA LEU A 42 3.08 4.95 2.71
C LEU A 42 3.90 4.19 1.67
N VAL A 43 4.17 4.82 0.53
CA VAL A 43 4.96 4.19 -0.52
C VAL A 43 6.35 3.84 0.00
N MET A 44 6.97 4.76 0.74
CA MET A 44 8.29 4.49 1.30
C MET A 44 8.27 3.32 2.29
N ALA A 45 7.22 3.25 3.10
CA ALA A 45 7.09 2.16 4.05
C ALA A 45 6.94 0.82 3.32
N LEU A 46 6.18 0.81 2.24
CA LEU A 46 6.01 -0.39 1.44
C LEU A 46 7.33 -0.81 0.78
N GLU A 47 8.09 0.16 0.28
CA GLU A 47 9.38 -0.13 -0.32
C GLU A 47 10.33 -0.79 0.67
N GLU A 48 10.36 -0.27 1.89
CA GLU A 48 11.23 -0.83 2.91
C GLU A 48 10.76 -2.20 3.38
N ALA A 49 9.46 -2.36 3.52
CA ALA A 49 8.90 -3.61 4.02
C ALA A 49 9.10 -4.77 3.05
N PHE A 50 9.04 -4.47 1.76
CA PHE A 50 9.15 -5.50 0.72
C PHE A 50 10.49 -5.49 0.00
N ASP A 51 11.36 -4.56 0.37
CA ASP A 51 12.70 -4.44 -0.21
C ASP A 51 12.65 -4.28 -1.73
N ILE A 52 11.82 -3.36 -2.19
CA ILE A 52 11.68 -3.05 -3.62
C ILE A 52 11.66 -1.54 -3.80
N GLU A 53 11.78 -1.12 -5.04
CA GLU A 53 11.63 0.30 -5.39
C GLU A 53 10.33 0.48 -6.16
N ILE A 54 9.58 1.50 -5.78
CA ILE A 54 8.33 1.83 -6.45
C ILE A 54 8.51 3.18 -7.12
N PRO A 55 8.61 3.22 -8.45
CA PRO A 55 8.75 4.51 -9.15
C PRO A 55 7.51 5.38 -8.93
N ASP A 56 7.70 6.68 -9.02
CA ASP A 56 6.59 7.62 -8.83
C ASP A 56 5.43 7.34 -9.79
N GLU A 57 5.74 6.96 -11.02
CA GLU A 57 4.71 6.64 -12.00
C GLU A 57 3.82 5.51 -11.52
N ASP A 58 4.43 4.50 -10.94
CA ASP A 58 3.68 3.34 -10.47
C ASP A 58 2.91 3.69 -9.20
N ALA A 59 3.52 4.48 -8.34
CA ALA A 59 2.86 4.90 -7.10
C ALA A 59 1.58 5.67 -7.41
N GLU A 60 1.58 6.48 -8.46
CA GLU A 60 0.40 7.24 -8.84
C GLU A 60 -0.75 6.36 -9.28
N LYS A 61 -0.44 5.16 -9.76
CA LYS A 61 -1.46 4.22 -10.20
C LYS A 61 -2.03 3.40 -9.07
N MET A 62 -1.39 3.42 -7.91
CA MET A 62 -1.81 2.63 -6.77
C MET A 62 -2.81 3.43 -5.95
N THR A 63 -4.00 3.60 -6.49
CA THR A 63 -5.01 4.45 -5.87
C THR A 63 -5.88 3.72 -4.86
N THR A 64 -6.07 2.41 -5.03
CA THR A 64 -6.85 1.63 -4.07
C THR A 64 -5.96 0.61 -3.38
N VAL A 65 -6.49 0.05 -2.28
CA VAL A 65 -5.78 -0.99 -1.55
C VAL A 65 -5.49 -2.18 -2.47
N ALA A 66 -6.48 -2.57 -3.29
CA ALA A 66 -6.30 -3.69 -4.21
C ALA A 66 -5.19 -3.42 -5.21
N ASP A 67 -5.10 -2.19 -5.71
CA ASP A 67 -4.03 -1.83 -6.65
C ASP A 67 -2.67 -2.01 -6.02
N ALA A 68 -2.52 -1.57 -4.78
CA ALA A 68 -1.25 -1.71 -4.07
C ALA A 68 -0.89 -3.17 -3.85
N ILE A 69 -1.88 -3.97 -3.45
CA ILE A 69 -1.64 -5.39 -3.21
C ILE A 69 -1.20 -6.08 -4.50
N LYS A 70 -1.90 -5.83 -5.59
CA LYS A 70 -1.57 -6.44 -6.88
C LYS A 70 -0.17 -6.06 -7.34
N TYR A 71 0.16 -4.79 -7.18
CA TYR A 71 1.48 -4.30 -7.58
C TYR A 71 2.56 -5.05 -6.81
N LEU A 72 2.40 -5.13 -5.50
CA LEU A 72 3.41 -5.75 -4.66
C LEU A 72 3.50 -7.25 -4.90
N GLU A 73 2.37 -7.91 -5.10
CA GLU A 73 2.38 -9.33 -5.41
C GLU A 73 3.16 -9.61 -6.68
N SER A 74 3.02 -8.72 -7.65
CA SER A 74 3.71 -8.86 -8.92
C SER A 74 5.21 -8.68 -8.79
N HIS A 75 5.65 -7.89 -7.82
CA HIS A 75 7.05 -7.53 -7.70
C HIS A 75 7.82 -8.33 -6.66
N VAL A 76 7.14 -9.04 -5.76
CA VAL A 76 7.82 -9.78 -4.71
C VAL A 76 7.66 -11.30 -4.83
N THR A 77 6.85 -11.77 -5.74
CA THR A 77 6.55 -13.20 -5.85
C THR A 77 7.77 -14.04 -6.18
N LYS A 78 8.74 -13.45 -6.85
CA LYS A 78 9.93 -14.19 -7.23
C LYS A 78 10.73 -14.66 -6.03
N ASN A 79 10.44 -14.15 -4.87
CA ASN A 79 11.15 -14.48 -3.66
C ASN A 79 10.48 -15.59 -2.87
N ALA A 80 9.39 -16.06 -3.36
CA ALA A 80 8.64 -17.09 -2.67
C ALA A 80 9.36 -18.44 -2.72
#